data_a5899cd3bc8fd7e64d9de49bc1a7c342
#
_entry.id   a5899cd3bc8fd7e64d9de49bc1a7c342
#
_cell.length_a   1.000
_cell.length_b   1.000
_cell.length_c   1.000
_cell.angle_alpha   90.00
_cell.angle_beta   90.00
_cell.angle_gamma   90.00
#
_symmetry.space_group_name_H-M   'P 1'
#
loop_
_entity.id
_entity.type
_entity.pdbx_description
1 polymer ?
#
loop_
_entity_poly.entity_id
_entity_poly.type
_entity_poly.pdbx_seq_one_letter_code
_entity_poly.pdbx_strand_id
1 'polypeptide(L)'
;ASHETGVDSGDRTVRLADGRRLRGRTVVLAQGMVQSKPGKSVRAFIKGAKQLGLRYVEPGMPAERPWHKVPAGEDCIVRGLGANFFDIVAELSAGRGGQFEPVPGDALGRLHYLPSGREPRLWAVSRRGVSYRAKGLAGPEGKPRYGQPVFATPEWFDTLEQTDKPLYFGRDVWPS
;
A
#
# COMPACT_ATOMS: atom_id res chain seq x y z
N ALA A 1 -3.97 -1.10 22.18
CA ALA A 1 -3.14 -2.03 22.95
C ALA A 1 -2.03 -1.24 23.63
N SER A 2 -1.91 -1.32 24.92
CA SER A 2 -0.79 -0.74 25.69
C SER A 2 0.31 -1.78 25.81
N HIS A 3 1.54 -1.38 25.57
CA HIS A 3 2.72 -2.23 25.62
C HIS A 3 3.43 -2.01 26.95
N GLU A 4 3.46 -3.02 27.82
CA GLU A 4 4.34 -3.05 28.98
C GLU A 4 5.61 -3.84 28.63
N THR A 5 6.76 -3.18 28.61
CA THR A 5 8.08 -3.81 28.45
C THR A 5 8.64 -4.18 29.80
N GLY A 6 8.43 -5.42 30.23
CA GLY A 6 9.20 -6.02 31.32
C GLY A 6 10.45 -6.66 30.75
N VAL A 7 11.60 -6.22 31.16
CA VAL A 7 12.92 -6.74 30.73
C VAL A 7 13.35 -7.83 31.69
N ASP A 8 12.78 -9.04 31.63
CA ASP A 8 13.51 -10.15 32.31
C ASP A 8 13.07 -11.59 32.01
N SER A 9 12.42 -11.97 30.98
CA SER A 9 12.23 -13.40 30.70
C SER A 9 12.03 -13.75 29.24
N GLY A 10 12.30 -12.83 28.37
CA GLY A 10 12.05 -13.02 26.93
C GLY A 10 10.57 -13.04 26.53
N ASP A 11 9.64 -13.20 27.48
CA ASP A 11 8.22 -13.22 27.21
C ASP A 11 7.61 -11.81 27.16
N ARG A 12 6.80 -11.58 26.14
CA ARG A 12 6.03 -10.35 25.94
C ARG A 12 4.56 -10.62 26.26
N THR A 13 3.93 -9.69 26.97
CA THR A 13 2.48 -9.77 27.26
C THR A 13 1.74 -8.68 26.49
N VAL A 14 0.77 -9.09 25.67
CA VAL A 14 -0.15 -8.19 24.98
C VAL A 14 -1.47 -8.22 25.74
N ARG A 15 -1.92 -7.05 26.18
CA ARG A 15 -3.25 -6.87 26.80
C ARG A 15 -4.24 -6.41 25.73
N LEU A 16 -5.31 -7.16 25.57
CA LEU A 16 -6.41 -6.82 24.66
C LEU A 16 -7.39 -5.84 25.32
N ALA A 17 -8.18 -5.15 24.52
CA ALA A 17 -9.19 -4.20 25.00
C ALA A 17 -10.30 -4.86 25.84
N ASP A 18 -10.57 -6.15 25.62
CA ASP A 18 -11.51 -6.95 26.39
C ASP A 18 -10.93 -7.50 27.72
N GLY A 19 -9.70 -7.09 28.06
CA GLY A 19 -9.01 -7.47 29.30
C GLY A 19 -8.20 -8.76 29.22
N ARG A 20 -8.30 -9.56 28.14
CA ARG A 20 -7.50 -10.78 27.95
C ARG A 20 -6.02 -10.43 27.84
N ARG A 21 -5.18 -11.33 28.29
CA ARG A 21 -3.71 -11.23 28.21
C ARG A 21 -3.18 -12.39 27.36
N LEU A 22 -2.40 -12.06 26.35
CA LEU A 22 -1.72 -13.03 25.49
C LEU A 22 -0.22 -12.96 25.79
N ARG A 23 0.40 -14.11 26.00
CA ARG A 23 1.85 -14.21 26.22
C ARG A 23 2.51 -14.81 24.98
N GLY A 24 3.65 -14.28 24.59
CA GLY A 24 4.44 -14.78 23.46
C GLY A 24 5.89 -14.34 23.58
N ARG A 25 6.80 -15.13 23.06
CA ARG A 25 8.23 -14.79 23.00
C ARG A 25 8.49 -13.57 22.10
N THR A 26 7.70 -13.44 21.03
CA THR A 26 7.80 -12.36 20.07
C THR A 26 6.44 -11.78 19.78
N VAL A 27 6.36 -10.48 19.64
CA VAL A 27 5.16 -9.75 19.19
C VAL A 27 5.50 -9.01 17.91
N VAL A 28 4.80 -9.35 16.84
CA VAL A 28 4.93 -8.68 15.54
C VAL A 28 3.76 -7.71 15.38
N LEU A 29 4.07 -6.43 15.23
CA LEU A 29 3.08 -5.38 14.98
C LEU A 29 2.87 -5.24 13.48
N ALA A 30 1.89 -5.96 12.93
CA ALA A 30 1.50 -5.91 11.52
C ALA A 30 0.23 -5.07 11.33
N GLN A 31 0.24 -3.84 11.82
CA GLN A 31 -0.93 -2.96 11.89
C GLN A 31 -1.35 -2.37 10.54
N GLY A 32 -0.56 -2.56 9.49
CA GLY A 32 -0.77 -1.91 8.21
C GLY A 32 -0.64 -0.38 8.31
N MET A 33 -1.36 0.32 7.45
CA MET A 33 -1.39 1.78 7.46
C MET A 33 -2.42 2.28 8.47
N VAL A 34 -1.93 2.79 9.60
CA VAL A 34 -2.78 3.41 10.62
C VAL A 34 -3.31 4.75 10.09
N GLN A 35 -4.62 4.96 10.21
CA GLN A 35 -5.22 6.23 9.82
C GLN A 35 -4.71 7.36 10.73
N SER A 36 -4.05 8.34 10.13
CA SER A 36 -3.61 9.56 10.79
C SER A 36 -4.60 10.70 10.55
N LYS A 37 -4.53 11.73 11.40
CA LYS A 37 -5.30 12.96 11.13
C LYS A 37 -4.89 13.54 9.78
N PRO A 38 -5.85 13.99 8.95
CA PRO A 38 -5.55 14.55 7.64
C PRO A 38 -4.53 15.67 7.70
N GLY A 39 -3.50 15.62 6.85
CA GLY A 39 -2.51 16.67 6.72
C GLY A 39 -3.10 18.00 6.19
N LYS A 40 -2.33 19.08 6.24
CA LYS A 40 -2.78 20.43 5.85
C LYS A 40 -3.37 20.48 4.44
N SER A 41 -2.72 19.84 3.46
CA SER A 41 -3.21 19.82 2.07
C SER A 41 -4.51 19.03 1.92
N VAL A 42 -4.65 17.89 2.57
CA VAL A 42 -5.88 17.09 2.53
C VAL A 42 -7.04 17.85 3.14
N ARG A 43 -6.83 18.53 4.28
CA ARG A 43 -7.86 19.41 4.87
C ARG A 43 -8.28 20.53 3.94
N ALA A 44 -7.35 21.12 3.18
CA ALA A 44 -7.67 22.13 2.19
C ALA A 44 -8.55 21.59 1.06
N PHE A 45 -8.26 20.36 0.57
CA PHE A 45 -9.10 19.69 -0.43
C PHE A 45 -10.49 19.36 0.11
N ILE A 46 -10.60 18.84 1.34
CA ILE A 46 -11.89 18.58 1.99
C ILE A 46 -12.73 19.85 2.05
N LYS A 47 -12.12 20.96 2.53
CA LYS A 47 -12.80 22.24 2.63
C LYS A 47 -13.23 22.77 1.25
N GLY A 48 -12.34 22.76 0.27
CA GLY A 48 -12.63 23.22 -1.09
C GLY A 48 -13.73 22.40 -1.77
N ALA A 49 -13.67 21.09 -1.67
CA ALA A 49 -14.70 20.21 -2.22
C ALA A 49 -16.08 20.51 -1.60
N LYS A 50 -16.14 20.67 -0.27
CA LYS A 50 -17.38 21.03 0.43
C LYS A 50 -17.93 22.38 -0.06
N GLN A 51 -17.08 23.37 -0.23
CA GLN A 51 -17.48 24.73 -0.70
C GLN A 51 -18.02 24.71 -2.14
N LEU A 52 -17.47 23.83 -2.97
CA LEU A 52 -17.85 23.72 -4.39
C LEU A 52 -18.92 22.66 -4.65
N GLY A 53 -19.47 22.02 -3.61
CA GLY A 53 -20.44 20.92 -3.76
C GLY A 53 -19.88 19.67 -4.44
N LEU A 54 -18.55 19.50 -4.44
CA LEU A 54 -17.88 18.37 -5.06
C LEU A 54 -17.73 17.20 -4.07
N ARG A 55 -17.73 15.99 -4.60
CA ARG A 55 -17.38 14.79 -3.84
C ARG A 55 -15.85 14.66 -3.76
N TYR A 56 -15.35 14.30 -2.60
CA TYR A 56 -13.92 14.08 -2.40
C TYR A 56 -13.69 12.78 -1.61
N VAL A 57 -12.89 11.89 -2.16
CA VAL A 57 -12.42 10.67 -1.49
C VAL A 57 -10.99 10.94 -1.00
N GLU A 58 -10.81 10.87 0.31
CA GLU A 58 -9.52 11.14 0.95
C GLU A 58 -8.49 10.04 0.63
N PRO A 59 -7.19 10.38 0.63
CA PRO A 59 -6.12 9.38 0.51
C PRO A 59 -6.21 8.29 1.57
N GLY A 60 -5.85 7.08 1.21
CA GLY A 60 -5.83 5.90 2.10
C GLY A 60 -5.68 4.62 1.32
N MET A 61 -5.86 3.49 2.00
CA MET A 61 -5.85 2.19 1.34
C MET A 61 -7.04 2.08 0.39
N PRO A 62 -6.83 1.75 -0.88
CA PRO A 62 -7.92 1.69 -1.86
C PRO A 62 -9.07 0.78 -1.43
N ALA A 63 -8.77 -0.41 -0.88
CA ALA A 63 -9.76 -1.36 -0.42
C ALA A 63 -10.70 -0.82 0.70
N GLU A 64 -10.29 0.24 1.41
CA GLU A 64 -11.06 0.82 2.52
C GLU A 64 -11.83 2.08 2.13
N ARG A 65 -11.74 2.50 0.87
CA ARG A 65 -12.40 3.73 0.40
C ARG A 65 -13.80 3.48 -0.12
N PRO A 66 -14.71 4.46 0.03
CA PRO A 66 -16.11 4.32 -0.37
C PRO A 66 -16.31 4.56 -1.88
N TRP A 67 -15.72 3.73 -2.75
CA TRP A 67 -15.78 3.88 -4.21
C TRP A 67 -17.20 3.82 -4.77
N HIS A 68 -18.13 3.19 -4.05
CA HIS A 68 -19.55 3.20 -4.40
C HIS A 68 -20.17 4.60 -4.42
N LYS A 69 -19.54 5.59 -3.74
CA LYS A 69 -19.98 6.98 -3.74
C LYS A 69 -19.56 7.78 -4.97
N VAL A 70 -18.68 7.22 -5.82
CA VAL A 70 -18.29 7.83 -7.08
C VAL A 70 -19.35 7.49 -8.13
N PRO A 71 -20.08 8.48 -8.70
CA PRO A 71 -21.18 8.19 -9.62
C PRO A 71 -20.70 7.61 -10.95
N ALA A 72 -21.57 6.83 -11.59
CA ALA A 72 -21.37 6.39 -12.96
C ALA A 72 -21.52 7.58 -13.94
N GLY A 73 -20.72 7.58 -15.01
CA GLY A 73 -20.81 8.56 -16.09
C GLY A 73 -20.33 9.98 -15.76
N GLU A 74 -20.05 10.29 -14.49
CA GLU A 74 -19.51 11.59 -14.09
C GLU A 74 -17.98 11.67 -14.25
N ASP A 75 -17.46 12.89 -14.35
CA ASP A 75 -16.01 13.12 -14.39
C ASP A 75 -15.39 12.94 -13.01
N CYS A 76 -14.35 12.12 -12.93
CA CYS A 76 -13.63 11.82 -11.71
C CYS A 76 -12.12 12.07 -11.90
N ILE A 77 -11.58 13.02 -11.15
CA ILE A 77 -10.13 13.30 -11.16
C ILE A 77 -9.43 12.42 -10.15
N VAL A 78 -8.49 11.58 -10.63
CA VAL A 78 -7.60 10.76 -9.79
C VAL A 78 -6.24 11.43 -9.72
N ARG A 79 -5.86 11.92 -8.54
CA ARG A 79 -4.59 12.59 -8.31
C ARG A 79 -3.55 11.62 -7.75
N GLY A 80 -2.58 11.28 -8.57
CA GLY A 80 -1.51 10.34 -8.25
C GLY A 80 -1.55 9.12 -9.16
N LEU A 81 -0.41 8.75 -9.72
CA LEU A 81 -0.26 7.63 -10.67
C LEU A 81 0.73 6.57 -10.11
N GLY A 82 0.75 6.41 -8.77
CA GLY A 82 1.52 5.39 -8.09
C GLY A 82 0.81 4.03 -8.03
N ALA A 83 1.24 3.13 -7.14
CA ALA A 83 0.66 1.79 -7.03
C ALA A 83 -0.85 1.80 -6.79
N ASN A 84 -1.33 2.59 -5.84
CA ASN A 84 -2.76 2.70 -5.52
C ASN A 84 -3.64 3.18 -6.68
N PHE A 85 -3.06 3.83 -7.69
CA PHE A 85 -3.81 4.23 -8.89
C PHE A 85 -4.38 3.04 -9.63
N PHE A 86 -3.61 1.96 -9.76
CA PHE A 86 -4.07 0.74 -10.45
C PHE A 86 -5.21 0.06 -9.70
N ASP A 87 -5.15 0.05 -8.36
CA ASP A 87 -6.24 -0.50 -7.53
C ASP A 87 -7.52 0.33 -7.70
N ILE A 88 -7.40 1.67 -7.72
CA ILE A 88 -8.54 2.57 -7.94
C ILE A 88 -9.15 2.35 -9.33
N VAL A 89 -8.30 2.22 -10.37
CA VAL A 89 -8.80 1.93 -11.72
C VAL A 89 -9.52 0.59 -11.76
N ALA A 90 -8.96 -0.46 -11.15
CA ALA A 90 -9.59 -1.77 -11.08
C ALA A 90 -10.97 -1.71 -10.38
N GLU A 91 -11.06 -1.02 -9.24
CA GLU A 91 -12.33 -0.84 -8.51
C GLU A 91 -13.38 -0.07 -9.31
N LEU A 92 -12.95 0.97 -10.03
CA LEU A 92 -13.87 1.83 -10.81
C LEU A 92 -14.14 1.32 -12.22
N SER A 93 -13.52 0.23 -12.65
CA SER A 93 -13.72 -0.43 -13.94
C SER A 93 -14.22 -1.87 -13.79
N ALA A 94 -13.35 -2.84 -13.62
CA ALA A 94 -13.71 -4.24 -13.43
C ALA A 94 -14.60 -4.46 -12.20
N GLY A 95 -14.33 -3.78 -11.09
CA GLY A 95 -15.17 -3.78 -9.89
C GLY A 95 -16.61 -3.28 -10.13
N ARG A 96 -16.82 -2.59 -11.25
CA ARG A 96 -18.15 -2.15 -11.72
C ARG A 96 -18.73 -3.03 -12.85
N GLY A 97 -18.08 -4.15 -13.15
CA GLY A 97 -18.52 -5.14 -14.13
C GLY A 97 -17.98 -4.93 -15.54
N GLY A 98 -17.04 -4.00 -15.72
CA GLY A 98 -16.26 -3.93 -16.95
C GLY A 98 -15.36 -5.15 -17.10
N GLN A 99 -15.01 -5.51 -18.33
CA GLN A 99 -14.24 -6.71 -18.64
C GLN A 99 -13.02 -6.38 -19.48
N PHE A 100 -11.96 -7.17 -19.31
CA PHE A 100 -10.76 -7.08 -20.12
C PHE A 100 -10.65 -8.35 -20.97
N GLU A 101 -10.61 -8.21 -22.28
CA GLU A 101 -10.48 -9.31 -23.21
C GLU A 101 -9.14 -9.25 -23.96
N PRO A 102 -8.46 -10.39 -24.17
CA PRO A 102 -7.25 -10.42 -24.98
C PRO A 102 -7.53 -9.93 -26.41
N VAL A 103 -6.63 -9.09 -26.94
CA VAL A 103 -6.68 -8.70 -28.35
C VAL A 103 -6.17 -9.87 -29.19
N PRO A 104 -6.98 -10.46 -30.08
CA PRO A 104 -6.56 -11.60 -30.89
C PRO A 104 -5.33 -11.28 -31.74
N GLY A 105 -4.30 -12.13 -31.70
CA GLY A 105 -3.08 -11.98 -32.48
C GLY A 105 -2.13 -10.88 -32.01
N ASP A 106 -2.36 -10.24 -30.89
CA ASP A 106 -1.44 -9.24 -30.35
C ASP A 106 -0.25 -9.87 -29.63
N ALA A 107 0.93 -9.81 -30.22
CA ALA A 107 2.17 -10.35 -29.68
C ALA A 107 2.61 -9.70 -28.35
N LEU A 108 2.08 -8.53 -28.00
CA LEU A 108 2.37 -7.83 -26.74
C LEU A 108 1.39 -8.21 -25.62
N GLY A 109 0.39 -9.04 -25.90
CA GLY A 109 -0.61 -9.48 -24.92
C GLY A 109 -1.49 -8.32 -24.40
N ARG A 110 -1.74 -7.31 -25.24
CA ARG A 110 -2.63 -6.21 -24.85
C ARG A 110 -4.06 -6.68 -24.63
N LEU A 111 -4.75 -5.98 -23.76
CA LEU A 111 -6.14 -6.24 -23.47
C LEU A 111 -7.02 -5.12 -24.06
N HIS A 112 -8.17 -5.50 -24.55
CA HIS A 112 -9.26 -4.58 -24.87
C HIS A 112 -10.20 -4.47 -23.69
N TYR A 113 -10.59 -3.25 -23.34
CA TYR A 113 -11.52 -3.01 -22.24
C TYR A 113 -12.95 -2.85 -22.77
N LEU A 114 -13.87 -3.62 -22.22
CA LEU A 114 -15.30 -3.56 -22.49
C LEU A 114 -16.01 -2.89 -21.30
N PRO A 115 -16.50 -1.65 -21.46
CA PRO A 115 -17.14 -0.93 -20.36
C PRO A 115 -18.51 -1.53 -20.04
N SER A 116 -18.87 -1.54 -18.75
CA SER A 116 -20.19 -1.93 -18.28
C SER A 116 -21.23 -0.81 -18.38
N GLY A 117 -20.81 0.42 -18.62
CA GLY A 117 -21.64 1.62 -18.56
C GLY A 117 -21.84 2.17 -17.14
N ARG A 118 -21.21 1.55 -16.13
CA ARG A 118 -21.28 1.97 -14.72
C ARG A 118 -20.00 2.67 -14.24
N GLU A 119 -19.04 2.86 -15.11
CA GLU A 119 -17.79 3.52 -14.82
C GLU A 119 -17.93 5.05 -14.79
N PRO A 120 -17.17 5.76 -13.96
CA PRO A 120 -16.97 7.19 -14.14
C PRO A 120 -15.98 7.45 -15.30
N ARG A 121 -15.96 8.66 -15.82
CA ARG A 121 -14.86 9.09 -16.71
C ARG A 121 -13.66 9.49 -15.86
N LEU A 122 -12.56 8.74 -15.96
CA LEU A 122 -11.36 8.95 -15.15
C LEU A 122 -10.39 9.92 -15.83
N TRP A 123 -10.04 10.98 -15.11
CA TRP A 123 -9.00 11.93 -15.46
C TRP A 123 -7.83 11.77 -14.50
N ALA A 124 -6.80 11.06 -14.94
CA ALA A 124 -5.66 10.72 -14.11
C ALA A 124 -4.55 11.77 -14.24
N VAL A 125 -4.13 12.35 -13.11
CA VAL A 125 -3.15 13.43 -13.08
C VAL A 125 -2.04 13.17 -12.06
N SER A 126 -0.80 13.54 -12.39
CA SER A 126 0.32 13.51 -11.47
C SER A 126 1.36 14.56 -11.83
N ARG A 127 2.28 14.82 -10.92
CA ARG A 127 3.38 15.77 -11.16
C ARG A 127 4.25 15.39 -12.37
N ARG A 128 4.46 14.09 -12.61
CA ARG A 128 5.26 13.56 -13.72
C ARG A 128 4.43 13.23 -14.97
N GLY A 129 3.11 13.16 -14.86
CA GLY A 129 2.20 12.81 -15.96
C GLY A 129 2.27 11.35 -16.43
N VAL A 130 3.06 10.49 -15.78
CA VAL A 130 3.22 9.09 -16.13
C VAL A 130 2.94 8.19 -14.94
N SER A 131 2.35 7.02 -15.20
CA SER A 131 2.11 5.99 -14.21
C SER A 131 3.40 5.20 -13.88
N TYR A 132 3.36 4.43 -12.80
CA TYR A 132 4.38 3.43 -12.55
C TYR A 132 4.35 2.38 -13.67
N ARG A 133 5.52 1.89 -14.03
CA ARG A 133 5.65 0.76 -14.94
C ARG A 133 5.54 -0.55 -14.15
N ALA A 134 5.18 -1.63 -14.86
CA ALA A 134 5.27 -2.96 -14.30
C ALA A 134 6.71 -3.23 -13.82
N LYS A 135 6.82 -3.95 -12.70
CA LYS A 135 8.12 -4.44 -12.24
C LYS A 135 8.70 -5.38 -13.29
N GLY A 136 9.95 -5.13 -13.70
CA GLY A 136 10.63 -6.01 -14.66
C GLY A 136 10.69 -7.44 -14.12
N LEU A 137 10.58 -8.40 -15.00
CA LEU A 137 10.83 -9.80 -14.68
C LEU A 137 12.27 -9.96 -14.18
N ALA A 138 12.51 -10.96 -13.35
CA ALA A 138 13.86 -11.39 -13.01
C ALA A 138 14.64 -11.69 -14.29
N GLY A 139 15.98 -11.50 -14.28
CA GLY A 139 16.82 -11.80 -15.43
C GLY A 139 16.67 -13.24 -15.91
N PRO A 140 17.26 -13.60 -17.08
CA PRO A 140 17.02 -14.87 -17.77
C PRO A 140 17.24 -16.13 -16.94
N GLU A 141 17.94 -16.05 -15.84
CA GLU A 141 18.24 -17.17 -14.94
C GLU A 141 17.45 -17.14 -13.62
N GLY A 142 16.36 -16.37 -13.53
CA GLY A 142 15.62 -16.22 -12.29
C GLY A 142 16.37 -15.49 -11.16
N LYS A 143 17.59 -15.02 -11.44
CA LYS A 143 18.41 -14.29 -10.47
C LYS A 143 17.78 -12.91 -10.22
N PRO A 144 17.73 -12.45 -8.96
CA PRO A 144 17.23 -11.13 -8.66
C PRO A 144 18.02 -10.08 -9.44
N ARG A 145 17.33 -9.12 -10.03
CA ARG A 145 17.93 -8.02 -10.81
C ARG A 145 18.84 -7.10 -9.97
N TYR A 146 18.69 -7.20 -8.68
CA TYR A 146 19.52 -6.52 -7.69
C TYR A 146 20.43 -7.54 -7.06
N GLY A 147 21.72 -7.22 -6.93
CA GLY A 147 22.69 -8.08 -6.25
C GLY A 147 22.25 -8.46 -4.83
N GLN A 148 22.89 -9.45 -4.28
CA GLN A 148 22.70 -9.81 -2.86
C GLN A 148 22.95 -8.56 -1.99
N PRO A 149 22.21 -8.41 -0.88
CA PRO A 149 22.50 -7.33 0.06
C PRO A 149 23.97 -7.34 0.47
N VAL A 150 24.63 -6.20 0.38
CA VAL A 150 26.07 -6.09 0.74
C VAL A 150 26.25 -6.10 2.26
N PHE A 151 25.26 -5.61 3.00
CA PHE A 151 25.33 -5.45 4.45
C PHE A 151 24.43 -6.43 5.20
N ALA A 152 23.16 -6.52 4.91
CA ALA A 152 22.21 -7.38 5.61
C ALA A 152 22.16 -8.79 4.94
N THR A 153 23.27 -9.54 5.02
CA THR A 153 23.34 -10.92 4.52
C THR A 153 22.80 -11.91 5.56
N PRO A 154 22.42 -13.13 5.16
CA PRO A 154 22.04 -14.16 6.12
C PRO A 154 23.10 -14.41 7.19
N GLU A 155 24.37 -14.49 6.78
CA GLU A 155 25.50 -14.71 7.68
C GLU A 155 25.66 -13.57 8.69
N TRP A 156 25.37 -12.32 8.26
CA TRP A 156 25.38 -11.18 9.16
C TRP A 156 24.28 -11.28 10.22
N PHE A 157 23.06 -11.73 9.84
CA PHE A 157 21.98 -11.98 10.80
C PHE A 157 22.34 -13.08 11.78
N ASP A 158 22.99 -14.17 11.33
CA ASP A 158 23.46 -15.25 12.20
C ASP A 158 24.46 -14.73 13.25
N THR A 159 25.33 -13.78 12.88
CA THR A 159 26.25 -13.17 13.86
C THR A 159 25.52 -12.29 14.89
N LEU A 160 24.39 -11.69 14.51
CA LEU A 160 23.59 -10.89 15.44
C LEU A 160 22.84 -11.78 16.46
N GLU A 161 22.37 -12.94 16.05
CA GLU A 161 21.68 -13.89 16.94
C GLU A 161 22.61 -14.44 18.04
N GLN A 162 23.92 -14.45 17.79
CA GLN A 162 24.96 -14.88 18.75
C GLN A 162 25.32 -13.79 19.78
N THR A 163 24.80 -12.59 19.63
CA THR A 163 25.09 -11.48 20.55
C THR A 163 24.00 -11.32 21.60
N ASP A 164 24.32 -11.47 22.88
CA ASP A 164 23.42 -11.19 24.01
C ASP A 164 23.09 -9.68 24.19
N LYS A 165 23.52 -8.83 23.26
CA LYS A 165 23.29 -7.39 23.35
C LYS A 165 21.99 -6.98 22.66
N PRO A 166 21.20 -6.06 23.25
CA PRO A 166 20.02 -5.53 22.59
C PRO A 166 20.42 -4.81 21.29
N LEU A 167 19.78 -5.21 20.20
CA LEU A 167 19.98 -4.60 18.88
C LEU A 167 19.10 -3.37 18.72
N TYR A 168 19.69 -2.28 18.25
CA TYR A 168 18.99 -1.06 17.90
C TYR A 168 19.02 -0.89 16.37
N PHE A 169 17.85 -0.88 15.75
CA PHE A 169 17.71 -0.87 14.29
C PHE A 169 18.53 0.26 13.62
N GLY A 170 18.44 1.50 14.13
CA GLY A 170 19.15 2.64 13.54
C GLY A 170 20.67 2.65 13.76
N ARG A 171 21.20 1.87 14.73
CA ARG A 171 22.63 1.79 15.00
C ARG A 171 23.26 0.54 14.40
N ASP A 172 22.57 -0.60 14.55
CA ASP A 172 23.18 -1.91 14.33
C ASP A 172 22.71 -2.56 13.02
N VAL A 173 21.54 -2.17 12.51
CA VAL A 173 20.96 -2.71 11.28
C VAL A 173 20.98 -1.71 10.13
N TRP A 174 20.71 -0.43 10.42
CA TRP A 174 20.69 0.64 9.41
C TRP A 174 21.49 1.84 9.91
N PRO A 175 22.83 1.77 9.91
CA PRO A 175 23.65 2.93 10.22
C PRO A 175 23.44 4.01 9.15
N SER A 176 23.14 5.23 9.59
CA SER A 176 22.99 6.41 8.74
C SER A 176 24.31 6.93 8.22
#